data_623eeac5efb84e5872ed1fa05eb2c755
#
_entry.id   623eeac5efb84e5872ed1fa05eb2c755
#
_cell.length_a   1.000
_cell.length_b   1.000
_cell.length_c   1.000
_cell.angle_alpha   90.00
_cell.angle_beta   90.00
_cell.angle_gamma   90.00
#
_symmetry.space_group_name_H-M   'P 1'
#
loop_
_entity.id
_entity.type
_entity.pdbx_description
1 polymer ?
#
loop_
_entity_poly.entity_id
_entity_poly.type
_entity_poly.pdbx_seq_one_letter_code
_entity_poly.pdbx_strand_id
1 'polypeptide(L)'
;MRMILAAGAASLLAGCAVNIGNEVPRTAAAPASPGVAAPKDRLPTDVRRATIIVRDMKKSLALYRDVIGLEVNYDTTVQTSGVALPAGEPGATARLVLLNANDPWVGWVGLMEWVDPAIPAGDYPKRMGPGDVVLVLNTDDVEGRCARAKRVPGVTFTAEARLQTYPGRNGGPDIRVMGCNFFDPDGILIELNQILE
;
A
#
# COMPACT_ATOMS: atom_id res chain seq x y z
N MET A 1 65.64 -11.12 -55.07
CA MET A 1 65.35 -9.82 -54.54
C MET A 1 63.95 -9.40 -55.11
N ARG A 2 62.90 -9.72 -54.34
CA ARG A 2 61.52 -9.35 -54.71
C ARG A 2 60.81 -8.99 -53.43
N MET A 3 60.46 -7.74 -53.29
CA MET A 3 59.61 -7.19 -52.23
C MET A 3 58.18 -7.66 -52.49
N ILE A 4 57.51 -8.18 -51.47
CA ILE A 4 56.08 -8.46 -51.44
C ILE A 4 55.44 -7.54 -50.40
N LEU A 5 54.65 -6.58 -50.89
CA LEU A 5 53.78 -5.76 -50.06
C LEU A 5 52.60 -6.61 -49.56
N ALA A 6 52.39 -6.65 -48.26
CA ALA A 6 51.19 -7.19 -47.66
C ALA A 6 50.20 -6.04 -47.37
N ALA A 7 49.06 -6.07 -48.05
CA ALA A 7 47.95 -5.17 -47.80
C ALA A 7 47.13 -5.70 -46.59
N GLY A 8 47.05 -4.93 -45.52
CA GLY A 8 46.20 -5.22 -44.39
C GLY A 8 44.75 -4.79 -44.66
N ALA A 9 43.84 -5.74 -44.65
CA ALA A 9 42.40 -5.46 -44.69
C ALA A 9 41.89 -5.17 -43.27
N ALA A 10 41.48 -3.96 -43.01
CA ALA A 10 40.77 -3.58 -41.79
C ALA A 10 39.30 -4.02 -41.90
N SER A 11 38.92 -5.04 -41.16
CA SER A 11 37.52 -5.46 -41.00
C SER A 11 36.82 -4.54 -40.03
N LEU A 12 35.93 -3.69 -40.50
CA LEU A 12 34.96 -2.94 -39.72
C LEU A 12 33.88 -3.91 -39.19
N LEU A 13 33.94 -4.26 -37.93
CA LEU A 13 32.84 -4.93 -37.24
C LEU A 13 31.74 -3.88 -36.93
N ALA A 14 30.72 -3.85 -37.78
CA ALA A 14 29.48 -3.13 -37.48
C ALA A 14 28.74 -3.91 -36.41
N GLY A 15 28.82 -3.44 -35.18
CA GLY A 15 28.02 -3.94 -34.05
C GLY A 15 26.55 -3.57 -34.30
N CYS A 16 25.73 -4.54 -34.68
CA CYS A 16 24.27 -4.39 -34.60
C CYS A 16 23.87 -4.36 -33.14
N ALA A 17 23.58 -3.16 -32.61
CA ALA A 17 22.89 -3.02 -31.37
C ALA A 17 21.44 -3.49 -31.60
N VAL A 18 21.14 -4.72 -31.18
CA VAL A 18 19.75 -5.22 -31.09
C VAL A 18 19.10 -4.52 -29.93
N ASN A 19 18.34 -3.48 -30.23
CA ASN A 19 17.47 -2.82 -29.28
C ASN A 19 16.27 -3.75 -29.05
N ILE A 20 16.38 -4.65 -28.04
CA ILE A 20 15.24 -5.46 -27.61
C ILE A 20 14.37 -4.54 -26.75
N GLY A 21 13.59 -3.71 -27.41
CA GLY A 21 12.47 -3.03 -26.80
C GLY A 21 11.45 -4.09 -26.39
N ASN A 22 11.48 -4.49 -25.11
CA ASN A 22 10.35 -5.19 -24.50
C ASN A 22 9.20 -4.19 -24.36
N GLU A 23 8.52 -3.92 -25.45
CA GLU A 23 7.18 -3.34 -25.37
C GLU A 23 6.26 -4.43 -24.84
N VAL A 24 6.08 -4.46 -23.51
CA VAL A 24 4.98 -5.16 -22.88
C VAL A 24 3.69 -4.58 -23.48
N PRO A 25 2.80 -5.39 -24.07
CA PRO A 25 1.54 -4.88 -24.60
C PRO A 25 0.83 -4.10 -23.49
N ARG A 26 0.62 -2.81 -23.68
CA ARG A 26 -0.23 -2.02 -22.80
C ARG A 26 -1.64 -2.56 -22.96
N THR A 27 -2.03 -3.48 -22.06
CA THR A 27 -3.44 -3.79 -21.84
C THR A 27 -4.14 -2.46 -21.59
N ALA A 28 -5.29 -2.25 -22.24
CA ALA A 28 -6.04 -1.01 -22.16
C ALA A 28 -6.10 -0.53 -20.70
N ALA A 29 -5.58 0.67 -20.46
CA ALA A 29 -5.61 1.26 -19.14
C ALA A 29 -7.06 1.27 -18.66
N ALA A 30 -7.31 0.71 -17.48
CA ALA A 30 -8.59 0.89 -16.80
C ALA A 30 -8.91 2.39 -16.82
N PRO A 31 -10.19 2.78 -16.98
CA PRO A 31 -10.56 4.19 -17.00
C PRO A 31 -9.96 4.85 -15.77
N ALA A 32 -9.11 5.84 -16.00
CA ALA A 32 -8.55 6.62 -14.92
C ALA A 32 -9.71 7.15 -14.09
N SER A 33 -9.73 6.84 -12.79
CA SER A 33 -10.60 7.56 -11.84
C SER A 33 -10.48 9.03 -12.17
N PRO A 34 -11.58 9.80 -12.22
CA PRO A 34 -11.51 11.21 -12.56
C PRO A 34 -10.40 11.84 -11.73
N GLY A 35 -9.34 12.28 -12.41
CA GLY A 35 -8.08 12.63 -11.77
C GLY A 35 -8.33 13.75 -10.78
N VAL A 36 -8.22 13.43 -9.49
CA VAL A 36 -8.23 14.47 -8.47
C VAL A 36 -6.95 15.24 -8.62
N ALA A 37 -7.07 16.52 -8.99
CA ALA A 37 -5.92 17.40 -9.14
C ALA A 37 -5.26 17.62 -7.77
N ALA A 38 -3.92 17.59 -7.73
CA ALA A 38 -3.18 17.93 -6.53
C ALA A 38 -3.53 19.37 -6.10
N PRO A 39 -3.80 19.62 -4.81
CA PRO A 39 -3.98 20.97 -4.30
C PRO A 39 -2.76 21.85 -4.58
N LYS A 40 -2.97 23.14 -4.94
CA LYS A 40 -1.92 24.00 -5.48
C LYS A 40 -0.88 24.48 -4.46
N ASP A 41 -1.24 24.62 -3.19
CA ASP A 41 -0.41 25.20 -2.13
C ASP A 41 0.14 24.13 -1.18
N ARG A 42 0.79 23.10 -1.73
CA ARG A 42 1.35 21.97 -0.97
C ARG A 42 2.87 21.91 -1.08
N LEU A 43 3.48 21.23 -0.11
CA LEU A 43 4.85 20.76 -0.29
C LEU A 43 4.90 19.81 -1.50
N PRO A 44 6.04 19.76 -2.23
CA PRO A 44 6.13 19.00 -3.49
C PRO A 44 6.00 17.48 -3.30
N THR A 45 6.04 16.96 -2.06
CA THR A 45 5.99 15.55 -1.73
C THR A 45 4.80 15.24 -0.83
N ASP A 46 3.97 14.30 -1.24
CA ASP A 46 2.81 13.82 -0.49
C ASP A 46 2.97 12.34 -0.11
N VAL A 47 2.51 11.98 1.08
CA VAL A 47 2.24 10.58 1.42
C VAL A 47 0.83 10.25 0.94
N ARG A 48 0.73 9.81 -0.32
CA ARG A 48 -0.54 9.56 -0.99
C ARG A 48 -1.33 8.43 -0.34
N ARG A 49 -0.67 7.29 -0.10
CA ARG A 49 -1.29 6.10 0.45
C ARG A 49 -0.26 5.14 1.06
N ALA A 50 -0.73 4.32 1.98
CA ALA A 50 -0.09 3.06 2.34
C ALA A 50 -0.76 1.92 1.58
N THR A 51 0.00 1.02 0.95
CA THR A 51 -0.55 -0.18 0.31
C THR A 51 -0.12 -1.41 1.09
N ILE A 52 -1.09 -2.20 1.51
CA ILE A 52 -0.93 -3.42 2.31
C ILE A 52 -1.12 -4.61 1.38
N ILE A 53 -0.18 -5.54 1.39
CA ILE A 53 -0.35 -6.83 0.73
C ILE A 53 -1.14 -7.72 1.66
N VAL A 54 -2.32 -8.15 1.20
CA VAL A 54 -3.29 -8.90 2.00
C VAL A 54 -3.47 -10.32 1.49
N ARG A 55 -3.77 -11.25 2.41
CA ARG A 55 -4.02 -12.66 2.10
C ARG A 55 -5.44 -12.96 1.65
N ASP A 56 -6.37 -12.12 2.08
CA ASP A 56 -7.82 -12.35 1.90
C ASP A 56 -8.51 -10.98 1.83
N MET A 57 -8.75 -10.53 0.61
CA MET A 57 -9.38 -9.24 0.35
C MET A 57 -10.73 -9.10 1.04
N LYS A 58 -11.49 -10.20 1.18
CA LYS A 58 -12.80 -10.17 1.82
C LYS A 58 -12.68 -9.82 3.31
N LYS A 59 -11.71 -10.42 4.02
CA LYS A 59 -11.48 -10.12 5.45
C LYS A 59 -10.96 -8.70 5.63
N SER A 60 -10.04 -8.26 4.79
CA SER A 60 -9.49 -6.91 4.85
C SER A 60 -10.57 -5.87 4.55
N LEU A 61 -11.43 -6.09 3.55
CA LEU A 61 -12.57 -5.21 3.28
C LEU A 61 -13.60 -5.19 4.43
N ALA A 62 -13.84 -6.33 5.08
CA ALA A 62 -14.70 -6.37 6.27
C ALA A 62 -14.17 -5.49 7.41
N LEU A 63 -12.84 -5.35 7.54
CA LEU A 63 -12.23 -4.44 8.50
C LEU A 63 -12.21 -2.99 7.98
N TYR A 64 -11.51 -2.75 6.88
CA TYR A 64 -11.19 -1.39 6.43
C TYR A 64 -12.42 -0.63 5.89
N ARG A 65 -13.29 -1.29 5.14
CA ARG A 65 -14.51 -0.71 4.60
C ARG A 65 -15.66 -0.77 5.61
N ASP A 66 -16.00 -1.98 6.10
CA ASP A 66 -17.28 -2.18 6.80
C ASP A 66 -17.19 -1.78 8.29
N VAL A 67 -16.03 -1.85 8.91
CA VAL A 67 -15.82 -1.48 10.33
C VAL A 67 -15.17 -0.10 10.46
N ILE A 68 -14.02 0.13 9.83
CA ILE A 68 -13.31 1.41 9.90
C ILE A 68 -14.05 2.49 9.12
N GLY A 69 -14.77 2.12 8.03
CA GLY A 69 -15.62 3.02 7.29
C GLY A 69 -14.90 3.80 6.19
N LEU A 70 -13.81 3.26 5.65
CA LEU A 70 -13.19 3.81 4.45
C LEU A 70 -14.02 3.48 3.23
N GLU A 71 -14.05 4.38 2.25
CA GLU A 71 -14.84 4.21 1.03
C GLU A 71 -13.99 3.62 -0.10
N VAL A 72 -14.57 2.65 -0.84
CA VAL A 72 -13.91 2.09 -2.02
C VAL A 72 -13.97 3.10 -3.15
N ASN A 73 -12.80 3.57 -3.58
CA ASN A 73 -12.66 4.47 -4.72
C ASN A 73 -12.29 3.71 -6.00
N TYR A 74 -11.56 2.62 -5.87
CA TYR A 74 -11.05 1.83 -6.99
C TYR A 74 -10.97 0.36 -6.61
N ASP A 75 -11.43 -0.53 -7.49
CA ASP A 75 -11.37 -1.98 -7.31
C ASP A 75 -11.15 -2.62 -8.68
N THR A 76 -10.00 -3.22 -8.88
CA THR A 76 -9.67 -3.82 -10.17
C THR A 76 -8.66 -4.96 -10.03
N THR A 77 -8.55 -5.74 -11.09
CA THR A 77 -7.51 -6.75 -11.26
C THR A 77 -6.40 -6.19 -12.14
N VAL A 78 -5.15 -6.39 -11.72
CA VAL A 78 -3.95 -5.94 -12.42
C VAL A 78 -2.98 -7.10 -12.61
N GLN A 79 -2.20 -7.06 -13.69
CA GLN A 79 -1.05 -7.94 -13.83
C GLN A 79 0.20 -7.25 -13.30
N THR A 80 0.98 -7.96 -12.49
CA THR A 80 2.18 -7.42 -11.87
C THR A 80 3.41 -7.75 -12.72
N SER A 81 4.29 -6.77 -12.92
CA SER A 81 5.54 -6.98 -13.66
C SER A 81 6.61 -7.73 -12.85
N GLY A 82 6.46 -7.82 -11.52
CA GLY A 82 7.50 -8.33 -10.63
C GLY A 82 8.71 -7.39 -10.47
N VAL A 83 8.74 -6.25 -11.18
CA VAL A 83 9.87 -5.31 -11.18
C VAL A 83 9.71 -4.23 -10.11
N ALA A 84 8.59 -3.51 -10.13
CA ALA A 84 8.36 -2.39 -9.21
C ALA A 84 7.97 -2.84 -7.80
N LEU A 85 7.25 -3.94 -7.71
CA LEU A 85 6.91 -4.62 -6.45
C LEU A 85 7.55 -6.00 -6.49
N PRO A 86 8.59 -6.26 -5.67
CA PRO A 86 9.26 -7.56 -5.63
C PRO A 86 8.43 -8.57 -4.82
N ALA A 87 7.22 -8.83 -5.28
CA ALA A 87 6.26 -9.74 -4.68
C ALA A 87 5.51 -10.48 -5.79
N GLY A 88 5.32 -11.78 -5.60
CA GLY A 88 4.77 -12.66 -6.62
C GLY A 88 5.69 -12.85 -7.82
N GLU A 89 5.22 -13.61 -8.80
CA GLU A 89 5.93 -13.85 -10.05
C GLU A 89 5.60 -12.78 -11.10
N PRO A 90 6.51 -12.48 -12.05
CA PRO A 90 6.18 -11.63 -13.19
C PRO A 90 4.99 -12.18 -13.97
N GLY A 91 4.01 -11.33 -14.24
CA GLY A 91 2.76 -11.71 -14.90
C GLY A 91 1.66 -12.23 -13.96
N ALA A 92 1.95 -12.35 -12.66
CA ALA A 92 0.94 -12.74 -11.69
C ALA A 92 -0.23 -11.74 -11.65
N THR A 93 -1.41 -12.27 -11.40
CA THR A 93 -2.65 -11.49 -11.29
C THR A 93 -2.89 -11.08 -9.85
N ALA A 94 -3.09 -9.79 -9.60
CA ALA A 94 -3.44 -9.25 -8.30
C ALA A 94 -4.71 -8.40 -8.36
N ARG A 95 -5.55 -8.47 -7.31
CA ARG A 95 -6.65 -7.53 -7.09
C ARG A 95 -6.16 -6.36 -6.28
N LEU A 96 -6.40 -5.16 -6.76
CA LEU A 96 -6.05 -3.91 -6.09
C LEU A 96 -7.32 -3.15 -5.75
N VAL A 97 -7.52 -2.87 -4.46
CA VAL A 97 -8.59 -2.02 -3.97
C VAL A 97 -7.98 -0.79 -3.32
N LEU A 98 -8.41 0.39 -3.72
CA LEU A 98 -8.01 1.64 -3.10
C LEU A 98 -9.18 2.22 -2.32
N LEU A 99 -8.90 2.51 -1.06
CA LEU A 99 -9.85 3.05 -0.10
C LEU A 99 -9.42 4.46 0.29
N ASN A 100 -10.35 5.38 0.30
CA ASN A 100 -10.12 6.75 0.77
C ASN A 100 -10.93 7.04 2.04
N ALA A 101 -10.43 8.00 2.82
CA ALA A 101 -11.14 8.63 3.92
C ALA A 101 -11.69 10.01 3.44
N ASN A 102 -11.52 11.05 4.24
CA ASN A 102 -12.07 12.38 3.96
C ASN A 102 -11.32 13.16 2.88
N ASP A 103 -10.01 12.93 2.72
CA ASP A 103 -9.20 13.67 1.75
C ASP A 103 -9.12 12.94 0.41
N PRO A 104 -9.46 13.60 -0.72
CA PRO A 104 -9.44 12.97 -2.03
C PRO A 104 -8.03 12.76 -2.60
N TRP A 105 -6.99 13.30 -1.95
CA TRP A 105 -5.62 13.23 -2.46
C TRP A 105 -4.66 12.42 -1.59
N VAL A 106 -4.73 12.53 -0.25
CA VAL A 106 -3.82 11.87 0.70
C VAL A 106 -4.57 10.99 1.70
N GLY A 107 -3.83 10.17 2.46
CA GLY A 107 -4.39 9.34 3.52
C GLY A 107 -5.20 8.14 3.03
N TRP A 108 -4.89 7.64 1.85
CA TRP A 108 -5.55 6.46 1.31
C TRP A 108 -4.92 5.16 1.82
N VAL A 109 -5.71 4.11 1.84
CA VAL A 109 -5.26 2.75 2.09
C VAL A 109 -5.46 1.93 0.82
N GLY A 110 -4.40 1.32 0.32
CA GLY A 110 -4.46 0.33 -0.74
C GLY A 110 -4.44 -1.08 -0.14
N LEU A 111 -5.28 -1.97 -0.64
CA LEU A 111 -5.24 -3.39 -0.35
C LEU A 111 -4.91 -4.14 -1.63
N MET A 112 -3.92 -5.03 -1.59
CA MET A 112 -3.48 -5.76 -2.77
C MET A 112 -3.34 -7.25 -2.44
N GLU A 113 -4.14 -8.08 -3.13
CA GLU A 113 -4.14 -9.53 -2.99
C GLU A 113 -3.64 -10.17 -4.28
N TRP A 114 -2.62 -11.03 -4.20
CA TRP A 114 -2.24 -11.88 -5.32
C TRP A 114 -3.20 -13.05 -5.41
N VAL A 115 -3.93 -13.13 -6.53
CA VAL A 115 -4.98 -14.14 -6.73
C VAL A 115 -4.51 -15.30 -7.60
N ASP A 116 -3.57 -15.05 -8.53
CA ASP A 116 -3.04 -16.11 -9.41
C ASP A 116 -1.63 -15.77 -9.93
N PRO A 117 -0.59 -16.55 -9.54
CA PRO A 117 -0.59 -17.42 -8.36
C PRO A 117 -0.66 -16.62 -7.06
N ALA A 118 -1.32 -17.18 -6.04
CA ALA A 118 -1.36 -16.57 -4.71
C ALA A 118 0.02 -16.60 -4.05
N ILE A 119 0.35 -15.53 -3.32
CA ILE A 119 1.57 -15.49 -2.50
C ILE A 119 1.34 -16.33 -1.24
N PRO A 120 2.26 -17.25 -0.89
CA PRO A 120 2.17 -17.98 0.36
C PRO A 120 2.12 -17.04 1.56
N ALA A 121 1.22 -17.32 2.49
CA ALA A 121 1.15 -16.57 3.74
C ALA A 121 2.40 -16.82 4.59
N GLY A 122 3.06 -15.73 5.02
CA GLY A 122 4.11 -15.80 6.02
C GLY A 122 3.55 -15.83 7.45
N ASP A 123 4.45 -15.97 8.42
CA ASP A 123 4.11 -15.72 9.81
C ASP A 123 4.00 -14.21 10.05
N TYR A 124 2.94 -13.82 10.76
CA TYR A 124 2.72 -12.41 11.06
C TYR A 124 3.19 -12.06 12.46
N PRO A 125 3.79 -10.88 12.63
CA PRO A 125 4.26 -10.46 13.95
C PRO A 125 3.07 -10.29 14.90
N LYS A 126 3.17 -10.89 16.08
CA LYS A 126 2.27 -10.62 17.21
C LYS A 126 2.82 -9.50 18.11
N ARG A 127 3.97 -8.97 17.77
CA ARG A 127 4.68 -7.88 18.47
C ARG A 127 5.42 -7.05 17.43
N MET A 128 5.42 -5.74 17.64
CA MET A 128 6.12 -4.80 16.77
C MET A 128 7.64 -4.90 16.91
N GLY A 129 8.31 -4.73 15.79
CA GLY A 129 9.76 -4.68 15.67
C GLY A 129 10.23 -3.57 14.72
N PRO A 130 11.54 -3.35 14.59
CA PRO A 130 12.08 -2.38 13.65
C PRO A 130 11.66 -2.72 12.21
N GLY A 131 11.09 -1.74 11.51
CA GLY A 131 10.59 -1.89 10.15
C GLY A 131 9.08 -2.10 10.04
N ASP A 132 8.41 -2.45 11.14
CA ASP A 132 6.95 -2.55 11.15
C ASP A 132 6.27 -1.18 11.07
N VAL A 133 5.07 -1.17 10.49
CA VAL A 133 4.28 0.05 10.28
C VAL A 133 3.10 0.07 11.23
N VAL A 134 2.85 1.25 11.81
CA VAL A 134 1.61 1.55 12.54
C VAL A 134 0.74 2.43 11.64
N LEU A 135 -0.47 2.00 11.38
CA LEU A 135 -1.46 2.79 10.68
C LEU A 135 -2.37 3.47 11.69
N VAL A 136 -2.20 4.80 11.83
CA VAL A 136 -3.00 5.62 12.75
C VAL A 136 -4.20 6.18 12.01
N LEU A 137 -5.40 5.87 12.48
CA LEU A 137 -6.66 6.29 11.89
C LEU A 137 -7.51 7.02 12.92
N ASN A 138 -8.17 8.09 12.50
CA ASN A 138 -9.14 8.80 13.33
C ASN A 138 -10.58 8.47 12.93
N THR A 139 -11.45 8.43 13.92
CA THR A 139 -12.89 8.22 13.74
C THR A 139 -13.67 9.03 14.78
N ASP A 140 -14.95 9.22 14.54
CA ASP A 140 -15.92 9.82 15.46
C ASP A 140 -16.65 8.80 16.36
N ASP A 141 -16.46 7.49 16.10
CA ASP A 141 -17.09 6.38 16.85
C ASP A 141 -16.04 5.30 17.16
N VAL A 142 -15.04 5.62 17.97
CA VAL A 142 -13.96 4.68 18.28
C VAL A 142 -14.46 3.45 19.06
N GLU A 143 -15.31 3.63 20.06
CA GLU A 143 -15.80 2.51 20.88
C GLU A 143 -16.63 1.52 20.07
N GLY A 144 -17.58 2.02 19.27
CA GLY A 144 -18.40 1.20 18.40
C GLY A 144 -17.58 0.48 17.33
N ARG A 145 -16.63 1.16 16.70
CA ARG A 145 -15.74 0.57 15.69
C ARG A 145 -14.80 -0.46 16.30
N CYS A 146 -14.19 -0.20 17.45
CA CYS A 146 -13.36 -1.18 18.17
C CYS A 146 -14.17 -2.44 18.53
N ALA A 147 -15.41 -2.28 19.02
CA ALA A 147 -16.30 -3.40 19.33
C ALA A 147 -16.66 -4.22 18.07
N ARG A 148 -16.84 -3.57 16.93
CA ARG A 148 -17.06 -4.26 15.64
C ARG A 148 -15.80 -4.94 15.12
N ALA A 149 -14.63 -4.31 15.24
CA ALA A 149 -13.35 -4.86 14.79
C ALA A 149 -13.02 -6.20 15.46
N LYS A 150 -13.36 -6.37 16.73
CA LYS A 150 -13.19 -7.65 17.47
C LYS A 150 -13.91 -8.84 16.83
N ARG A 151 -14.94 -8.59 16.05
CA ARG A 151 -15.72 -9.64 15.37
C ARG A 151 -15.19 -10.00 13.98
N VAL A 152 -14.21 -9.24 13.48
CA VAL A 152 -13.59 -9.53 12.19
C VAL A 152 -12.59 -10.68 12.35
N PRO A 153 -12.73 -11.78 11.62
CA PRO A 153 -11.81 -12.91 11.70
C PRO A 153 -10.37 -12.51 11.37
N GLY A 154 -9.43 -12.84 12.25
CA GLY A 154 -8.00 -12.54 12.09
C GLY A 154 -7.55 -11.27 12.77
N VAL A 155 -8.44 -10.41 13.23
CA VAL A 155 -8.11 -9.24 14.05
C VAL A 155 -7.70 -9.69 15.47
N THR A 156 -6.60 -9.14 15.97
CA THR A 156 -6.07 -9.45 17.29
C THR A 156 -5.83 -8.16 18.07
N PHE A 157 -6.60 -7.95 19.15
CA PHE A 157 -6.48 -6.76 19.99
C PHE A 157 -5.23 -6.81 20.86
N THR A 158 -4.50 -5.69 20.93
CA THR A 158 -3.40 -5.45 21.84
C THR A 158 -3.81 -4.51 22.98
N ALA A 159 -4.78 -3.62 22.73
CA ALA A 159 -5.34 -2.73 23.73
C ALA A 159 -6.80 -2.40 23.43
N GLU A 160 -7.64 -2.51 24.47
CA GLU A 160 -9.03 -2.10 24.44
C GLU A 160 -9.16 -0.58 24.33
N ALA A 161 -10.36 -0.13 23.96
CA ALA A 161 -10.67 1.31 23.94
C ALA A 161 -10.43 1.92 25.32
N ARG A 162 -9.56 2.90 25.40
CA ARG A 162 -9.17 3.58 26.62
C ARG A 162 -8.82 5.05 26.38
N LEU A 163 -9.05 5.87 27.38
CA LEU A 163 -8.62 7.26 27.37
C LEU A 163 -7.09 7.33 27.52
N GLN A 164 -6.46 8.13 26.67
CA GLN A 164 -5.04 8.45 26.70
C GLN A 164 -4.90 9.97 26.68
N THR A 165 -3.86 10.48 27.35
CA THR A 165 -3.54 11.90 27.36
C THR A 165 -2.11 12.07 26.88
N TYR A 166 -1.91 12.91 25.89
CA TYR A 166 -0.60 13.24 25.34
C TYR A 166 -0.28 14.69 25.58
N PRO A 167 0.99 15.04 25.87
CA PRO A 167 1.40 16.44 25.97
C PRO A 167 1.06 17.21 24.71
N GLY A 168 0.51 18.39 24.89
CA GLY A 168 0.21 19.30 23.77
C GLY A 168 1.46 19.72 23.01
N ARG A 169 1.32 19.96 21.71
CA ARG A 169 2.42 20.40 20.86
C ARG A 169 2.79 21.86 21.20
N ASN A 170 4.09 22.16 21.22
CA ASN A 170 4.62 23.51 21.45
C ASN A 170 4.12 24.16 22.75
N GLY A 171 3.91 23.39 23.81
CA GLY A 171 3.39 23.89 25.08
C GLY A 171 1.88 24.21 25.09
N GLY A 172 1.16 23.75 24.08
CA GLY A 172 -0.30 23.82 24.05
C GLY A 172 -0.98 22.89 25.07
N PRO A 173 -2.31 22.91 25.15
CA PRO A 173 -3.07 22.04 26.05
C PRO A 173 -2.87 20.56 25.72
N ASP A 174 -2.99 19.72 26.72
CA ASP A 174 -2.92 18.27 26.55
C ASP A 174 -3.97 17.77 25.55
N ILE A 175 -3.56 16.81 24.73
CA ILE A 175 -4.41 16.16 23.72
C ILE A 175 -5.00 14.91 24.36
N ARG A 176 -6.32 14.85 24.46
CA ARG A 176 -7.05 13.69 24.98
C ARG A 176 -7.54 12.85 23.81
N VAL A 177 -7.27 11.56 23.87
CA VAL A 177 -7.61 10.61 22.82
C VAL A 177 -8.25 9.37 23.44
N MET A 178 -9.44 9.00 22.97
CA MET A 178 -9.97 7.67 23.17
C MET A 178 -9.46 6.78 22.03
N GLY A 179 -8.83 5.64 22.33
CA GLY A 179 -8.24 4.81 21.30
C GLY A 179 -8.13 3.34 21.65
N CYS A 180 -8.19 2.48 20.63
CA CYS A 180 -7.88 1.05 20.74
C CYS A 180 -6.78 0.66 19.72
N ASN A 181 -6.06 -0.42 20.05
CA ASN A 181 -4.99 -0.93 19.20
C ASN A 181 -5.23 -2.41 18.90
N PHE A 182 -5.05 -2.78 17.63
CA PHE A 182 -5.18 -4.17 17.20
C PHE A 182 -4.36 -4.43 15.94
N PHE A 183 -3.93 -5.67 15.77
CA PHE A 183 -3.41 -6.13 14.47
C PHE A 183 -4.58 -6.46 13.55
N ASP A 184 -4.47 -6.02 12.30
CA ASP A 184 -5.38 -6.43 11.24
C ASP A 184 -5.15 -7.91 10.86
N PRO A 185 -5.96 -8.50 9.97
CA PRO A 185 -5.79 -9.88 9.55
C PRO A 185 -4.42 -10.21 8.93
N ASP A 186 -3.67 -9.19 8.50
CA ASP A 186 -2.38 -9.32 7.82
C ASP A 186 -1.18 -8.86 8.66
N GLY A 187 -1.42 -8.52 9.94
CA GLY A 187 -0.36 -8.20 10.91
C GLY A 187 0.05 -6.74 10.91
N ILE A 188 -0.72 -5.85 10.28
CA ILE A 188 -0.51 -4.40 10.40
C ILE A 188 -1.12 -3.91 11.70
N LEU A 189 -0.35 -3.19 12.52
CA LEU A 189 -0.90 -2.57 13.71
C LEU A 189 -1.75 -1.36 13.35
N ILE A 190 -3.01 -1.41 13.73
CA ILE A 190 -3.94 -0.30 13.64
C ILE A 190 -4.05 0.37 15.01
N GLU A 191 -3.86 1.67 15.01
CA GLU A 191 -4.21 2.55 16.12
C GLU A 191 -5.44 3.35 15.70
N LEU A 192 -6.60 2.98 16.22
CA LEU A 192 -7.87 3.64 15.91
C LEU A 192 -8.23 4.61 17.03
N ASN A 193 -8.30 5.89 16.70
CA ASN A 193 -8.39 6.99 17.65
C ASN A 193 -9.61 7.87 17.41
N GLN A 194 -10.07 8.48 18.51
CA GLN A 194 -10.99 9.63 18.52
C GLN A 194 -10.36 10.73 19.37
N ILE A 195 -10.04 11.86 18.76
CA ILE A 195 -9.57 13.04 19.49
C ILE A 195 -10.75 13.65 20.20
N LEU A 196 -10.59 13.87 21.51
CA LEU A 196 -11.58 14.51 22.36
C LEU A 196 -11.20 15.97 22.58
N GLU A 197 -12.16 16.87 22.43
CA GLU A 197 -12.01 18.29 22.71
C GLU A 197 -11.84 18.58 24.24
#